data_ad35c0b461878828098f64f313b1a733
#
_entry.id   ad35c0b461878828098f64f313b1a733
#
_cell.length_a   1.000
_cell.length_b   1.000
_cell.length_c   1.000
_cell.angle_alpha   90.00
_cell.angle_beta   90.00
_cell.angle_gamma   90.00
#
_symmetry.space_group_name_H-M   'P 1'
#
loop_
_entity.id
_entity.type
_entity.pdbx_description
1 polymer ?
#
loop_
_entity_poly.entity_id
_entity_poly.type
_entity_poly.pdbx_seq_one_letter_code
_entity_poly.pdbx_strand_id
1 'polypeptide(L)'
;MGKKLNAAQKEAVCHETGPMLVLAGPGSGKTTVLLCRILRLLEKKLARPREILALTFSKAAADEMKERFLRAKGPEGVSFGTFHSVFFRILRSKYGWGVERVFQEEERRNVLRHIIEEAKWDIPDMEEYISQFFSQLSLMNSELESPKTFEPTGIPVEEFRKLYNAYERYKERHEKLDFDDMLTLCYQLLNEDAEVRAYWQGKYKFILVDEFQDVNKAQFECLRILAEKHRNLFVVGDDDQSIYAFRGARPDFLLHFPTLYPDAKKVTLNTNYRSTERVISLAEKVIENNETRFVKNMKGIGEEGDKVTFFLAEDTAKEAECIGEKIAKLLDEGVPLTEIAVIYRTNLQGGAFARELYKRGIPYDLRDNSGNVYEHWVAKDLLAYLLLAENEESDGGLRRILNKPKRYIGKDLLAEAETMPYNLMRSLFVCPSLKGWQEEHLENLRTDLNHVRKKSPYDGLKYVRKVIGYDEYLEEFAAYRRTSAQVLWEIADEIMETAKDCADVTMFRQRLEDLSQQIKEQTQKKGQKRKGVSLMTMHGAKGLEFRAVFLPSLVEGVVPHEKGLEEIEEERRLFYVAMTRAGEKLCLSAIKKRYEKETKPSRFLAEMGLDAEKFFT
;
A
#
# COMPACT_ATOMS: atom_id res chain seq x y z
N MET A 1 7.47 -10.69 -32.07
CA MET A 1 7.58 -11.73 -31.02
C MET A 1 8.55 -12.80 -31.48
N GLY A 2 9.86 -12.66 -31.15
CA GLY A 2 10.93 -13.56 -31.63
C GLY A 2 11.34 -14.66 -30.63
N LYS A 3 10.78 -14.68 -29.42
CA LYS A 3 11.11 -15.72 -28.45
C LYS A 3 10.22 -16.96 -28.67
N LYS A 4 10.85 -18.11 -28.78
CA LYS A 4 10.19 -19.40 -28.97
C LYS A 4 9.45 -19.76 -27.67
N LEU A 5 8.11 -19.92 -27.72
CA LEU A 5 7.31 -20.38 -26.59
C LEU A 5 7.74 -21.79 -26.14
N ASN A 6 7.82 -22.02 -24.83
CA ASN A 6 8.02 -23.35 -24.27
C ASN A 6 6.75 -24.24 -24.40
N ALA A 7 6.83 -25.49 -24.00
CA ALA A 7 5.72 -26.46 -24.14
C ALA A 7 4.45 -26.00 -23.41
N ALA A 8 4.56 -25.60 -22.14
CA ALA A 8 3.43 -25.14 -21.33
C ALA A 8 2.81 -23.83 -21.87
N GLN A 9 3.65 -22.88 -22.28
CA GLN A 9 3.18 -21.65 -22.92
C GLN A 9 2.43 -21.96 -24.22
N LYS A 10 2.91 -22.89 -25.06
CA LYS A 10 2.24 -23.33 -26.28
C LYS A 10 0.90 -23.99 -25.98
N GLU A 11 0.81 -24.84 -24.96
CA GLU A 11 -0.43 -25.50 -24.53
C GLU A 11 -1.47 -24.44 -24.16
N ALA A 12 -1.10 -23.46 -23.31
CA ALA A 12 -1.99 -22.38 -22.92
C ALA A 12 -2.46 -21.53 -24.13
N VAL A 13 -1.56 -21.20 -25.05
CA VAL A 13 -1.88 -20.43 -26.28
C VAL A 13 -2.78 -21.21 -27.21
N CYS A 14 -2.62 -22.53 -27.33
CA CYS A 14 -3.37 -23.37 -28.25
C CYS A 14 -4.74 -23.81 -27.72
N HIS A 15 -5.11 -23.48 -26.49
CA HIS A 15 -6.47 -23.71 -25.98
C HIS A 15 -7.52 -23.00 -26.85
N GLU A 16 -8.56 -23.64 -27.29
CA GLU A 16 -9.51 -23.05 -28.27
C GLU A 16 -10.71 -22.43 -27.55
N THR A 17 -11.52 -23.20 -26.86
CA THR A 17 -12.77 -22.77 -26.22
C THR A 17 -12.93 -23.35 -24.82
N GLY A 18 -13.82 -22.76 -24.03
CA GLY A 18 -14.08 -23.13 -22.65
C GLY A 18 -13.18 -22.40 -21.64
N PRO A 19 -13.41 -22.62 -20.35
CA PRO A 19 -12.65 -21.97 -19.29
C PRO A 19 -11.22 -22.55 -19.19
N MET A 20 -10.26 -21.68 -18.87
CA MET A 20 -8.86 -22.07 -18.69
C MET A 20 -8.21 -21.30 -17.57
N LEU A 21 -7.50 -22.02 -16.72
CA LEU A 21 -6.65 -21.49 -15.67
C LEU A 21 -5.18 -21.65 -16.05
N VAL A 22 -4.46 -20.53 -16.15
CA VAL A 22 -3.01 -20.51 -16.32
C VAL A 22 -2.37 -20.06 -15.02
N LEU A 23 -1.81 -21.00 -14.28
CA LEU A 23 -0.99 -20.71 -13.10
C LEU A 23 0.39 -20.27 -13.58
N ALA A 24 0.79 -19.07 -13.26
CA ALA A 24 1.95 -18.47 -13.88
C ALA A 24 2.82 -17.75 -12.84
N GLY A 25 3.88 -18.40 -12.40
CA GLY A 25 4.82 -17.83 -11.44
C GLY A 25 5.49 -16.54 -11.92
N PRO A 26 6.28 -15.89 -11.07
CA PRO A 26 6.99 -14.66 -11.42
C PRO A 26 7.91 -14.89 -12.61
N GLY A 27 8.00 -13.90 -13.50
CA GLY A 27 8.89 -13.97 -14.67
C GLY A 27 8.57 -15.05 -15.70
N SER A 28 7.43 -15.77 -15.61
CA SER A 28 7.07 -16.89 -16.50
C SER A 28 6.49 -16.45 -17.86
N GLY A 29 6.30 -15.16 -18.09
CA GLY A 29 5.81 -14.62 -19.35
C GLY A 29 4.27 -14.60 -19.45
N LYS A 30 3.54 -14.39 -18.35
CA LYS A 30 2.07 -14.24 -18.27
C LYS A 30 1.49 -13.43 -19.41
N THR A 31 1.88 -12.17 -19.52
CA THR A 31 1.39 -11.24 -20.54
C THR A 31 1.72 -11.70 -21.97
N THR A 32 2.89 -12.37 -22.16
CA THR A 32 3.27 -12.92 -23.47
C THR A 32 2.31 -14.03 -23.89
N VAL A 33 1.97 -14.95 -23.00
CA VAL A 33 1.01 -16.04 -23.26
C VAL A 33 -0.34 -15.47 -23.61
N LEU A 34 -0.83 -14.47 -22.84
CA LEU A 34 -2.10 -13.81 -23.07
C LEU A 34 -2.17 -13.16 -24.47
N LEU A 35 -1.15 -12.39 -24.86
CA LEU A 35 -1.07 -11.76 -26.16
C LEU A 35 -0.95 -12.76 -27.31
N CYS A 36 -0.12 -13.81 -27.15
CA CYS A 36 -0.01 -14.87 -28.16
C CYS A 36 -1.33 -15.63 -28.36
N ARG A 37 -2.10 -15.83 -27.27
CA ARG A 37 -3.41 -16.44 -27.34
C ARG A 37 -4.39 -15.58 -28.12
N ILE A 38 -4.44 -14.26 -27.88
CA ILE A 38 -5.29 -13.34 -28.66
C ILE A 38 -4.97 -13.45 -30.14
N LEU A 39 -3.68 -13.38 -30.50
CA LEU A 39 -3.25 -13.54 -31.90
C LEU A 39 -3.67 -14.88 -32.49
N ARG A 40 -3.55 -15.97 -31.71
CA ARG A 40 -3.95 -17.31 -32.14
C ARG A 40 -5.45 -17.42 -32.39
N LEU A 41 -6.29 -16.85 -31.50
CA LEU A 41 -7.76 -16.82 -31.68
C LEU A 41 -8.15 -16.14 -33.01
N LEU A 42 -7.47 -15.03 -33.32
CA LEU A 42 -7.69 -14.26 -34.56
C LEU A 42 -7.19 -15.02 -35.79
N GLU A 43 -5.98 -15.57 -35.74
CA GLU A 43 -5.37 -16.34 -36.83
C GLU A 43 -6.21 -17.55 -37.20
N LYS A 44 -6.71 -18.27 -36.20
CA LYS A 44 -7.60 -19.43 -36.38
C LYS A 44 -9.04 -19.05 -36.71
N LYS A 45 -9.38 -17.76 -36.75
CA LYS A 45 -10.73 -17.24 -36.99
C LYS A 45 -11.77 -17.74 -35.98
N LEU A 46 -11.34 -18.08 -34.77
CA LEU A 46 -12.22 -18.49 -33.65
C LEU A 46 -12.97 -17.29 -33.06
N ALA A 47 -12.41 -16.09 -33.19
CA ALA A 47 -13.02 -14.85 -32.75
C ALA A 47 -12.75 -13.71 -33.74
N ARG A 48 -13.67 -12.74 -33.80
CA ARG A 48 -13.42 -11.43 -34.42
C ARG A 48 -12.74 -10.52 -33.39
N PRO A 49 -11.94 -9.52 -33.80
CA PRO A 49 -11.27 -8.62 -32.87
C PRO A 49 -12.22 -8.00 -31.82
N ARG A 50 -13.42 -7.58 -32.23
CA ARG A 50 -14.41 -6.93 -31.34
C ARG A 50 -15.06 -7.89 -30.33
N GLU A 51 -14.90 -9.19 -30.51
CA GLU A 51 -15.43 -10.25 -29.63
C GLU A 51 -14.45 -10.62 -28.49
N ILE A 52 -13.25 -10.03 -28.49
CA ILE A 52 -12.21 -10.32 -27.50
C ILE A 52 -12.08 -9.14 -26.53
N LEU A 53 -12.13 -9.47 -25.23
CA LEU A 53 -11.89 -8.57 -24.12
C LEU A 53 -10.67 -9.06 -23.32
N ALA A 54 -9.66 -8.21 -23.18
CA ALA A 54 -8.50 -8.43 -22.34
C ALA A 54 -8.52 -7.44 -21.17
N LEU A 55 -8.56 -7.98 -19.95
CA LEU A 55 -8.65 -7.22 -18.69
C LEU A 55 -7.34 -7.34 -17.90
N THR A 56 -6.95 -6.24 -17.28
CA THR A 56 -5.84 -6.18 -16.34
C THR A 56 -6.13 -5.20 -15.21
N PHE A 57 -5.31 -5.22 -14.16
CA PHE A 57 -5.56 -4.45 -12.94
C PHE A 57 -5.32 -2.94 -13.13
N SER A 58 -4.30 -2.52 -13.89
CA SER A 58 -3.94 -1.10 -14.03
C SER A 58 -4.04 -0.58 -15.45
N LYS A 59 -4.31 0.73 -15.59
CA LYS A 59 -4.35 1.41 -16.89
C LYS A 59 -3.00 1.28 -17.61
N ALA A 60 -1.89 1.46 -16.89
CA ALA A 60 -0.56 1.34 -17.47
C ALA A 60 -0.30 -0.06 -18.06
N ALA A 61 -0.71 -1.13 -17.37
CA ALA A 61 -0.60 -2.49 -17.86
C ALA A 61 -1.51 -2.73 -19.10
N ALA A 62 -2.73 -2.16 -19.10
CA ALA A 62 -3.63 -2.24 -20.25
C ALA A 62 -3.06 -1.54 -21.48
N ASP A 63 -2.50 -0.35 -21.31
CA ASP A 63 -1.88 0.44 -22.36
C ASP A 63 -0.62 -0.26 -22.91
N GLU A 64 0.25 -0.77 -22.04
CA GLU A 64 1.42 -1.56 -22.44
C GLU A 64 1.03 -2.84 -23.19
N MET A 65 0.03 -3.56 -22.69
CA MET A 65 -0.48 -4.77 -23.34
C MET A 65 -0.99 -4.46 -24.74
N LYS A 66 -1.76 -3.38 -24.90
CA LYS A 66 -2.25 -2.90 -26.19
C LYS A 66 -1.10 -2.51 -27.15
N GLU A 67 -0.12 -1.76 -26.66
CA GLU A 67 1.06 -1.41 -27.47
C GLU A 67 1.83 -2.64 -27.94
N ARG A 68 2.10 -3.58 -27.05
CA ARG A 68 2.80 -4.83 -27.37
C ARG A 68 2.03 -5.66 -28.39
N PHE A 69 0.70 -5.68 -28.29
CA PHE A 69 -0.18 -6.35 -29.24
C PHE A 69 -0.09 -5.72 -30.65
N LEU A 70 -0.17 -4.38 -30.72
CA LEU A 70 -0.07 -3.65 -32.00
C LEU A 70 1.34 -3.80 -32.63
N ARG A 71 2.41 -3.74 -31.82
CA ARG A 71 3.78 -4.02 -32.30
C ARG A 71 3.93 -5.43 -32.86
N ALA A 72 3.15 -6.38 -32.35
CA ALA A 72 3.10 -7.75 -32.88
C ALA A 72 2.18 -7.90 -34.11
N LYS A 73 1.79 -6.78 -34.75
CA LYS A 73 0.87 -6.71 -35.91
C LYS A 73 -0.53 -7.26 -35.62
N GLY A 74 -0.97 -7.18 -34.36
CA GLY A 74 -2.35 -7.49 -34.01
C GLY A 74 -3.31 -6.46 -34.63
N PRO A 75 -4.50 -6.89 -35.13
CA PRO A 75 -5.46 -5.98 -35.75
C PRO A 75 -6.14 -5.09 -34.71
N GLU A 76 -6.64 -3.94 -35.14
CA GLU A 76 -7.49 -3.08 -34.33
C GLU A 76 -8.82 -3.77 -33.97
N GLY A 77 -9.44 -3.32 -32.89
CA GLY A 77 -10.77 -3.76 -32.47
C GLY A 77 -10.81 -4.69 -31.27
N VAL A 78 -9.67 -5.29 -30.85
CA VAL A 78 -9.57 -5.99 -29.58
C VAL A 78 -9.71 -4.99 -28.43
N SER A 79 -10.55 -5.30 -27.45
CA SER A 79 -10.76 -4.44 -26.28
C SER A 79 -9.73 -4.76 -25.20
N PHE A 80 -8.84 -3.80 -24.92
CA PHE A 80 -7.94 -3.83 -23.75
C PHE A 80 -8.42 -2.80 -22.74
N GLY A 81 -8.40 -3.12 -21.46
CA GLY A 81 -8.80 -2.19 -20.42
C GLY A 81 -8.68 -2.72 -19.00
N THR A 82 -8.98 -1.84 -18.04
CA THR A 82 -9.19 -2.22 -16.64
C THR A 82 -10.66 -2.58 -16.40
N PHE A 83 -10.95 -3.27 -15.30
CA PHE A 83 -12.33 -3.55 -14.89
C PHE A 83 -13.18 -2.29 -14.87
N HIS A 84 -12.74 -1.23 -14.19
CA HIS A 84 -13.44 0.05 -14.09
C HIS A 84 -13.74 0.66 -15.47
N SER A 85 -12.76 0.67 -16.39
CA SER A 85 -12.95 1.25 -17.72
C SER A 85 -13.98 0.51 -18.57
N VAL A 86 -14.05 -0.81 -18.43
CA VAL A 86 -15.01 -1.66 -19.14
C VAL A 86 -16.39 -1.54 -18.51
N PHE A 87 -16.48 -1.57 -17.19
CA PHE A 87 -17.75 -1.47 -16.48
C PHE A 87 -18.38 -0.09 -16.64
N PHE A 88 -17.59 0.98 -16.59
CA PHE A 88 -18.10 2.30 -16.94
C PHE A 88 -18.60 2.37 -18.38
N ARG A 89 -17.95 1.69 -19.33
CA ARG A 89 -18.43 1.59 -20.72
C ARG A 89 -19.80 0.89 -20.80
N ILE A 90 -20.02 -0.14 -19.98
CA ILE A 90 -21.32 -0.83 -19.89
C ILE A 90 -22.38 0.13 -19.36
N LEU A 91 -22.12 0.82 -18.24
CA LEU A 91 -23.00 1.81 -17.65
C LEU A 91 -23.33 2.95 -18.62
N ARG A 92 -22.29 3.49 -19.27
CA ARG A 92 -22.44 4.54 -20.27
C ARG A 92 -23.34 4.12 -21.43
N SER A 93 -23.27 2.87 -21.88
CA SER A 93 -24.09 2.38 -22.99
C SER A 93 -25.58 2.34 -22.64
N LYS A 94 -25.93 2.15 -21.35
CA LYS A 94 -27.32 2.12 -20.87
C LYS A 94 -27.83 3.51 -20.52
N TYR A 95 -27.04 4.28 -19.74
CA TYR A 95 -27.50 5.52 -19.12
C TYR A 95 -27.05 6.79 -19.85
N GLY A 96 -26.14 6.67 -20.84
CA GLY A 96 -25.58 7.83 -21.55
C GLY A 96 -24.60 8.67 -20.73
N TRP A 97 -24.14 8.18 -19.57
CA TRP A 97 -23.29 8.93 -18.65
C TRP A 97 -21.93 9.29 -19.27
N GLY A 98 -21.51 10.53 -19.08
CA GLY A 98 -20.19 10.99 -19.47
C GLY A 98 -19.19 10.94 -18.32
N VAL A 99 -17.92 11.18 -18.64
CA VAL A 99 -16.81 11.16 -17.66
C VAL A 99 -16.89 12.31 -16.65
N GLU A 100 -17.62 13.37 -16.95
CA GLU A 100 -17.87 14.52 -16.08
C GLU A 100 -18.65 14.17 -14.82
N ARG A 101 -19.38 13.04 -14.84
CA ARG A 101 -20.05 12.52 -13.62
C ARG A 101 -19.10 11.85 -12.64
N VAL A 102 -17.94 11.42 -13.12
CA VAL A 102 -16.96 10.71 -12.27
C VAL A 102 -16.16 11.72 -11.47
N PHE A 103 -16.18 11.57 -10.17
CA PHE A 103 -15.37 12.39 -9.27
C PHE A 103 -13.88 12.32 -9.61
N GLN A 104 -13.23 13.49 -9.61
CA GLN A 104 -11.78 13.55 -9.50
C GLN A 104 -11.38 13.32 -8.02
N GLU A 105 -10.20 12.78 -7.80
CA GLU A 105 -9.72 12.42 -6.46
C GLU A 105 -9.79 13.62 -5.49
N GLU A 106 -9.35 14.78 -5.93
CA GLU A 106 -9.36 15.99 -5.10
C GLU A 106 -10.78 16.49 -4.82
N GLU A 107 -11.68 16.41 -5.84
CA GLU A 107 -13.08 16.82 -5.70
C GLU A 107 -13.79 15.98 -4.62
N ARG A 108 -13.68 14.65 -4.68
CA ARG A 108 -14.33 13.78 -3.69
C ARG A 108 -13.78 13.97 -2.27
N ARG A 109 -12.46 14.24 -2.15
CA ARG A 109 -11.83 14.54 -0.85
C ARG A 109 -12.35 15.84 -0.26
N ASN A 110 -12.51 16.89 -1.08
CA ASN A 110 -13.06 18.17 -0.66
C ASN A 110 -14.52 18.05 -0.20
N VAL A 111 -15.32 17.27 -0.92
CA VAL A 111 -16.71 16.98 -0.53
C VAL A 111 -16.78 16.33 0.86
N LEU A 112 -15.97 15.29 1.08
CA LEU A 112 -15.97 14.60 2.38
C LEU A 112 -15.45 15.49 3.51
N ARG A 113 -14.40 16.32 3.23
CA ARG A 113 -13.88 17.31 4.18
C ARG A 113 -15.00 18.27 4.63
N HIS A 114 -15.75 18.82 3.68
CA HIS A 114 -16.86 19.72 3.97
C HIS A 114 -17.95 19.06 4.83
N ILE A 115 -18.31 17.81 4.51
CA ILE A 115 -19.28 17.03 5.32
C ILE A 115 -18.80 16.86 6.77
N ILE A 116 -17.52 16.57 6.96
CA ILE A 116 -16.93 16.39 8.30
C ILE A 116 -16.88 17.72 9.06
N GLU A 117 -16.52 18.83 8.39
CA GLU A 117 -16.48 20.17 8.97
C GLU A 117 -17.87 20.64 9.42
N GLU A 118 -18.91 20.42 8.60
CA GLU A 118 -20.31 20.71 8.96
C GLU A 118 -20.76 19.89 10.18
N ALA A 119 -20.31 18.65 10.30
CA ALA A 119 -20.60 17.79 11.44
C ALA A 119 -19.85 18.22 12.73
N LYS A 120 -18.89 19.15 12.63
CA LYS A 120 -18.07 19.66 13.74
C LYS A 120 -17.33 18.57 14.52
N TRP A 121 -16.88 17.52 13.81
CA TRP A 121 -16.12 16.45 14.42
C TRP A 121 -14.67 16.90 14.69
N ASP A 122 -14.15 16.49 15.82
CA ASP A 122 -12.73 16.72 16.16
C ASP A 122 -11.87 15.59 15.59
N ILE A 123 -11.26 15.86 14.43
CA ILE A 123 -10.43 14.92 13.72
C ILE A 123 -8.97 15.40 13.77
N PRO A 124 -8.06 14.66 14.42
CA PRO A 124 -6.65 15.04 14.57
C PRO A 124 -5.91 15.21 13.23
N ASP A 125 -6.19 14.33 12.27
CA ASP A 125 -5.69 14.41 10.90
C ASP A 125 -6.83 14.14 9.90
N MET A 126 -7.28 15.23 9.28
CA MET A 126 -8.38 15.22 8.33
C MET A 126 -8.04 14.39 7.09
N GLU A 127 -6.81 14.48 6.59
CA GLU A 127 -6.40 13.81 5.36
C GLU A 127 -6.26 12.30 5.55
N GLU A 128 -5.71 11.88 6.68
CA GLU A 128 -5.66 10.46 7.05
C GLU A 128 -7.07 9.88 7.22
N TYR A 129 -7.95 10.60 7.91
CA TYR A 129 -9.32 10.17 8.15
C TYR A 129 -10.13 10.02 6.85
N ILE A 130 -10.01 11.00 5.94
CA ILE A 130 -10.62 10.96 4.61
C ILE A 130 -10.09 9.75 3.82
N SER A 131 -8.78 9.53 3.84
CA SER A 131 -8.16 8.39 3.13
C SER A 131 -8.65 7.06 3.68
N GLN A 132 -8.81 6.97 5.00
CA GLN A 132 -9.31 5.78 5.66
C GLN A 132 -10.79 5.53 5.34
N PHE A 133 -11.62 6.57 5.33
CA PHE A 133 -13.02 6.45 4.90
C PHE A 133 -13.14 5.88 3.49
N PHE A 134 -12.41 6.44 2.52
CA PHE A 134 -12.46 5.95 1.14
C PHE A 134 -11.89 4.54 0.99
N SER A 135 -10.88 4.17 1.79
CA SER A 135 -10.38 2.79 1.81
C SER A 135 -11.44 1.80 2.30
N GLN A 136 -12.17 2.15 3.37
CA GLN A 136 -13.23 1.30 3.91
C GLN A 136 -14.46 1.26 2.99
N LEU A 137 -14.81 2.38 2.35
CA LEU A 137 -15.87 2.45 1.34
C LEU A 137 -15.56 1.54 0.15
N SER A 138 -14.32 1.58 -0.35
CA SER A 138 -13.87 0.74 -1.45
C SER A 138 -13.91 -0.75 -1.08
N LEU A 139 -13.50 -1.10 0.15
CA LEU A 139 -13.57 -2.48 0.64
C LEU A 139 -15.02 -2.97 0.71
N MET A 140 -15.93 -2.20 1.30
CA MET A 140 -17.35 -2.51 1.38
C MET A 140 -17.97 -2.75 -0.01
N ASN A 141 -17.70 -1.86 -0.95
CA ASN A 141 -18.21 -1.95 -2.31
C ASN A 141 -17.61 -3.13 -3.09
N SER A 142 -16.32 -3.42 -2.89
CA SER A 142 -15.64 -4.53 -3.52
C SER A 142 -16.18 -5.90 -3.08
N GLU A 143 -16.64 -5.99 -1.82
CA GLU A 143 -17.29 -7.19 -1.26
C GLU A 143 -18.80 -7.24 -1.52
N LEU A 144 -19.39 -6.23 -2.17
CA LEU A 144 -20.83 -6.09 -2.39
C LEU A 144 -21.62 -6.12 -1.05
N GLU A 145 -21.04 -5.55 -0.01
CA GLU A 145 -21.66 -5.49 1.31
C GLU A 145 -22.54 -4.25 1.48
N SER A 146 -23.51 -4.38 2.40
CA SER A 146 -24.36 -3.27 2.79
C SER A 146 -23.71 -2.41 3.90
N PRO A 147 -23.87 -1.08 3.90
CA PRO A 147 -23.37 -0.23 4.98
C PRO A 147 -23.99 -0.58 6.35
N LYS A 148 -25.08 -1.35 6.37
CA LYS A 148 -25.71 -1.82 7.61
C LYS A 148 -24.97 -2.98 8.26
N THR A 149 -24.36 -3.85 7.46
CA THR A 149 -23.67 -5.07 7.90
C THR A 149 -22.15 -4.90 7.94
N PHE A 150 -21.62 -3.96 7.16
CA PHE A 150 -20.20 -3.70 7.08
C PHE A 150 -19.64 -3.14 8.39
N GLU A 151 -18.52 -3.70 8.83
CA GLU A 151 -17.76 -3.27 10.00
C GLU A 151 -16.42 -2.65 9.60
N PRO A 152 -16.35 -1.31 9.51
CA PRO A 152 -15.12 -0.63 9.11
C PRO A 152 -14.01 -0.77 10.18
N THR A 153 -12.76 -0.75 9.73
CA THR A 153 -11.59 -0.61 10.61
C THR A 153 -11.03 0.81 10.50
N GLY A 154 -10.50 1.34 11.62
CA GLY A 154 -9.91 2.68 11.66
C GLY A 154 -10.91 3.84 11.70
N ILE A 155 -12.20 3.56 11.59
CA ILE A 155 -13.30 4.54 11.78
C ILE A 155 -14.39 3.88 12.62
N PRO A 156 -14.93 4.55 13.63
CA PRO A 156 -16.08 4.05 14.38
C PRO A 156 -17.28 3.79 13.45
N VAL A 157 -17.98 2.68 13.67
CA VAL A 157 -19.08 2.21 12.79
C VAL A 157 -20.15 3.29 12.56
N GLU A 158 -20.56 3.96 13.64
CA GLU A 158 -21.60 5.01 13.56
C GLU A 158 -21.13 6.26 12.79
N GLU A 159 -19.84 6.61 12.92
CA GLU A 159 -19.25 7.72 12.15
C GLU A 159 -19.21 7.35 10.67
N PHE A 160 -18.72 6.14 10.35
CA PHE A 160 -18.70 5.64 8.98
C PHE A 160 -20.09 5.68 8.33
N ARG A 161 -21.11 5.16 9.01
CA ARG A 161 -22.49 5.15 8.49
C ARG A 161 -23.06 6.55 8.28
N LYS A 162 -22.78 7.49 9.18
CA LYS A 162 -23.20 8.89 9.02
C LYS A 162 -22.54 9.55 7.82
N LEU A 163 -21.21 9.38 7.67
CA LEU A 163 -20.46 9.90 6.51
C LEU A 163 -20.93 9.26 5.22
N TYR A 164 -21.09 7.95 5.19
CA TYR A 164 -21.60 7.21 4.03
C TYR A 164 -22.94 7.80 3.58
N ASN A 165 -23.92 7.92 4.47
CA ASN A 165 -25.23 8.44 4.14
C ASN A 165 -25.19 9.91 3.67
N ALA A 166 -24.32 10.73 4.23
CA ALA A 166 -24.17 12.12 3.81
C ALA A 166 -23.49 12.22 2.43
N TYR A 167 -22.46 11.39 2.21
CA TYR A 167 -21.71 11.34 0.96
C TYR A 167 -22.56 10.79 -0.20
N GLU A 168 -23.36 9.73 0.02
CA GLU A 168 -24.29 9.20 -0.98
C GLU A 168 -25.36 10.24 -1.36
N ARG A 169 -25.97 10.92 -0.38
CA ARG A 169 -26.92 12.01 -0.67
C ARG A 169 -26.28 13.15 -1.47
N TYR A 170 -25.00 13.44 -1.23
CA TYR A 170 -24.29 14.44 -2.02
C TYR A 170 -24.11 13.95 -3.47
N LYS A 171 -23.67 12.70 -3.68
CA LYS A 171 -23.55 12.09 -5.01
C LYS A 171 -24.86 12.10 -5.79
N GLU A 172 -25.95 11.69 -5.16
CA GLU A 172 -27.30 11.70 -5.77
C GLU A 172 -27.74 13.10 -6.19
N ARG A 173 -27.58 14.10 -5.29
CA ARG A 173 -27.98 15.49 -5.57
C ARG A 173 -27.21 16.13 -6.72
N HIS A 174 -25.92 15.79 -6.86
CA HIS A 174 -25.02 16.37 -7.85
C HIS A 174 -24.80 15.45 -9.06
N GLU A 175 -25.52 14.34 -9.11
CA GLU A 175 -25.40 13.32 -10.17
C GLU A 175 -23.97 12.82 -10.39
N LYS A 176 -23.22 12.64 -9.31
CA LYS A 176 -21.81 12.20 -9.32
C LYS A 176 -21.66 10.71 -9.02
N LEU A 177 -20.57 10.15 -9.49
CA LEU A 177 -20.20 8.75 -9.33
C LEU A 177 -18.76 8.63 -8.82
N ASP A 178 -18.55 7.67 -7.94
CA ASP A 178 -17.21 7.20 -7.57
C ASP A 178 -16.69 6.09 -8.48
N PHE A 179 -15.41 5.80 -8.38
CA PHE A 179 -14.82 4.63 -9.03
C PHE A 179 -15.45 3.33 -8.54
N ASP A 180 -15.76 3.23 -7.25
CA ASP A 180 -16.37 2.05 -6.66
C ASP A 180 -17.81 1.84 -7.13
N ASP A 181 -18.55 2.92 -7.41
CA ASP A 181 -19.89 2.85 -8.00
C ASP A 181 -19.88 2.16 -9.36
N MET A 182 -18.79 2.29 -10.13
CA MET A 182 -18.70 1.62 -11.43
C MET A 182 -18.76 0.10 -11.31
N LEU A 183 -18.28 -0.46 -10.21
CA LEU A 183 -18.29 -1.90 -9.96
C LEU A 183 -19.68 -2.36 -9.50
N THR A 184 -20.21 -1.70 -8.47
CA THR A 184 -21.48 -2.09 -7.85
C THR A 184 -22.67 -1.86 -8.78
N LEU A 185 -22.75 -0.70 -9.44
CA LEU A 185 -23.82 -0.39 -10.40
C LEU A 185 -23.74 -1.24 -11.66
N CYS A 186 -22.53 -1.59 -12.14
CA CYS A 186 -22.38 -2.49 -13.26
C CYS A 186 -22.85 -3.90 -12.90
N TYR A 187 -22.52 -4.39 -11.70
CA TYR A 187 -23.01 -5.68 -11.19
C TYR A 187 -24.55 -5.68 -11.13
N GLN A 188 -25.16 -4.65 -10.52
CA GLN A 188 -26.61 -4.52 -10.44
C GLN A 188 -27.25 -4.51 -11.82
N LEU A 189 -26.75 -3.65 -12.74
CA LEU A 189 -27.26 -3.55 -14.11
C LEU A 189 -27.19 -4.88 -14.87
N LEU A 190 -26.06 -5.59 -14.79
CA LEU A 190 -25.91 -6.87 -15.47
C LEU A 190 -26.79 -7.98 -14.85
N ASN A 191 -27.08 -7.89 -13.55
CA ASN A 191 -27.94 -8.83 -12.85
C ASN A 191 -29.44 -8.61 -13.12
N GLU A 192 -29.86 -7.35 -13.21
CA GLU A 192 -31.27 -6.96 -13.31
C GLU A 192 -31.75 -6.81 -14.74
N ASP A 193 -30.91 -6.29 -15.66
CA ASP A 193 -31.29 -5.99 -17.04
C ASP A 193 -30.84 -7.12 -18.00
N ALA A 194 -31.79 -7.98 -18.36
CA ALA A 194 -31.55 -9.12 -19.26
C ALA A 194 -31.13 -8.71 -20.68
N GLU A 195 -31.58 -7.55 -21.19
CA GLU A 195 -31.23 -7.07 -22.53
C GLU A 195 -29.79 -6.58 -22.57
N VAL A 196 -29.40 -5.76 -21.58
CA VAL A 196 -28.03 -5.28 -21.42
C VAL A 196 -27.08 -6.47 -21.24
N ARG A 197 -27.43 -7.41 -20.36
CA ARG A 197 -26.66 -8.64 -20.15
C ARG A 197 -26.46 -9.42 -21.44
N ALA A 198 -27.54 -9.70 -22.15
CA ALA A 198 -27.49 -10.46 -23.41
C ALA A 198 -26.65 -9.75 -24.49
N TYR A 199 -26.76 -8.42 -24.59
CA TYR A 199 -25.96 -7.65 -25.53
C TYR A 199 -24.46 -7.78 -25.24
N TRP A 200 -24.02 -7.60 -23.98
CA TRP A 200 -22.61 -7.64 -23.63
C TRP A 200 -22.03 -9.05 -23.65
N GLN A 201 -22.81 -10.08 -23.30
CA GLN A 201 -22.46 -11.49 -23.51
C GLN A 201 -22.29 -11.82 -25.00
N GLY A 202 -23.14 -11.26 -25.87
CA GLY A 202 -23.01 -11.42 -27.32
C GLY A 202 -21.80 -10.68 -27.89
N LYS A 203 -21.44 -9.54 -27.31
CA LYS A 203 -20.31 -8.72 -27.73
C LYS A 203 -18.96 -9.32 -27.35
N TYR A 204 -18.78 -9.75 -26.12
CA TYR A 204 -17.53 -10.31 -25.62
C TYR A 204 -17.63 -11.83 -25.47
N LYS A 205 -17.22 -12.55 -26.52
CA LYS A 205 -17.26 -14.02 -26.55
C LYS A 205 -16.02 -14.67 -25.94
N PHE A 206 -14.90 -13.94 -25.88
CA PHE A 206 -13.66 -14.38 -25.27
C PHE A 206 -13.18 -13.34 -24.29
N ILE A 207 -13.09 -13.70 -23.03
CA ILE A 207 -12.65 -12.83 -21.94
C ILE A 207 -11.35 -13.40 -21.39
N LEU A 208 -10.29 -12.57 -21.44
CA LEU A 208 -8.97 -12.89 -20.93
C LEU A 208 -8.66 -11.95 -19.77
N VAL A 209 -8.20 -12.49 -18.63
CA VAL A 209 -7.92 -11.73 -17.42
C VAL A 209 -6.48 -11.97 -17.00
N ASP A 210 -5.69 -10.92 -16.90
CA ASP A 210 -4.34 -10.94 -16.31
C ASP A 210 -4.41 -10.59 -14.82
N GLU A 211 -3.46 -11.09 -14.03
CA GLU A 211 -3.37 -10.90 -12.57
C GLU A 211 -4.70 -11.27 -11.84
N PHE A 212 -5.27 -12.43 -12.20
CA PHE A 212 -6.59 -12.84 -11.70
C PHE A 212 -6.65 -13.04 -10.18
N GLN A 213 -5.53 -13.28 -9.50
CA GLN A 213 -5.44 -13.36 -8.03
C GLN A 213 -5.77 -12.04 -7.31
N ASP A 214 -5.76 -10.91 -8.04
CA ASP A 214 -6.05 -9.59 -7.47
C ASP A 214 -7.51 -9.14 -7.69
N VAL A 215 -8.34 -10.00 -8.28
CA VAL A 215 -9.76 -9.73 -8.56
C VAL A 215 -10.57 -9.74 -7.26
N ASN A 216 -11.40 -8.73 -7.05
CA ASN A 216 -12.35 -8.66 -5.95
C ASN A 216 -13.71 -9.30 -6.31
N LYS A 217 -14.60 -9.43 -5.32
CA LYS A 217 -15.89 -10.09 -5.49
C LYS A 217 -16.78 -9.40 -6.53
N ALA A 218 -16.89 -8.07 -6.49
CA ALA A 218 -17.72 -7.32 -7.46
C ALA A 218 -17.22 -7.53 -8.90
N GLN A 219 -15.91 -7.51 -9.10
CA GLN A 219 -15.27 -7.77 -10.40
C GLN A 219 -15.51 -9.23 -10.86
N PHE A 220 -15.33 -10.19 -9.96
CA PHE A 220 -15.55 -11.60 -10.27
C PHE A 220 -16.99 -11.90 -10.66
N GLU A 221 -17.97 -11.37 -9.92
CA GLU A 221 -19.38 -11.57 -10.23
C GLU A 221 -19.77 -10.97 -11.58
N CYS A 222 -19.28 -9.77 -11.91
CA CYS A 222 -19.46 -9.20 -13.25
C CYS A 222 -18.85 -10.07 -14.34
N LEU A 223 -17.63 -10.59 -14.13
CA LEU A 223 -16.98 -11.53 -15.08
C LEU A 223 -17.80 -12.79 -15.26
N ARG A 224 -18.28 -13.37 -14.17
CA ARG A 224 -19.10 -14.59 -14.19
C ARG A 224 -20.35 -14.40 -15.04
N ILE A 225 -21.07 -13.29 -14.84
CA ILE A 225 -22.27 -12.94 -15.62
C ILE A 225 -21.90 -12.74 -17.11
N LEU A 226 -20.83 -12.00 -17.42
CA LEU A 226 -20.43 -11.75 -18.81
C LEU A 226 -19.97 -13.02 -19.54
N ALA A 227 -19.28 -13.92 -18.84
CA ALA A 227 -18.77 -15.17 -19.42
C ALA A 227 -19.81 -16.30 -19.49
N GLU A 228 -20.93 -16.21 -18.78
CA GLU A 228 -21.89 -17.28 -18.56
C GLU A 228 -22.33 -17.99 -19.84
N LYS A 229 -22.65 -17.23 -20.90
CA LYS A 229 -23.17 -17.75 -22.15
C LYS A 229 -22.16 -18.58 -22.95
N HIS A 230 -20.90 -18.13 -23.00
CA HIS A 230 -19.87 -18.70 -23.86
C HIS A 230 -18.82 -19.49 -23.10
N ARG A 231 -18.70 -19.26 -21.79
CA ARG A 231 -17.75 -19.91 -20.89
C ARG A 231 -16.27 -19.80 -21.33
N ASN A 232 -15.95 -18.92 -22.28
CA ASN A 232 -14.60 -18.70 -22.76
C ASN A 232 -13.87 -17.70 -21.85
N LEU A 233 -13.64 -18.10 -20.61
CA LEU A 233 -12.94 -17.33 -19.60
C LEU A 233 -11.52 -17.89 -19.44
N PHE A 234 -10.53 -17.11 -19.88
CA PHE A 234 -9.12 -17.44 -19.80
C PHE A 234 -8.47 -16.58 -18.72
N VAL A 235 -8.14 -17.17 -17.60
CA VAL A 235 -7.54 -16.46 -16.47
C VAL A 235 -6.06 -16.81 -16.31
N VAL A 236 -5.25 -15.79 -16.09
CA VAL A 236 -3.81 -15.92 -15.81
C VAL A 236 -3.55 -15.30 -14.45
N GLY A 237 -2.92 -16.02 -13.56
CA GLY A 237 -2.65 -15.53 -12.22
C GLY A 237 -1.58 -16.33 -11.49
N ASP A 238 -1.16 -15.77 -10.36
CA ASP A 238 -0.22 -16.35 -9.41
C ASP A 238 -0.71 -16.14 -7.99
N ASP A 239 -1.24 -17.18 -7.37
CA ASP A 239 -1.72 -17.12 -5.98
C ASP A 239 -0.61 -16.73 -4.99
N ASP A 240 0.65 -17.09 -5.27
CA ASP A 240 1.81 -16.68 -4.47
C ASP A 240 2.14 -15.18 -4.61
N GLN A 241 1.51 -14.45 -5.55
CA GLN A 241 1.64 -13.01 -5.72
C GLN A 241 0.38 -12.23 -5.31
N SER A 242 -0.58 -12.85 -4.64
CA SER A 242 -1.74 -12.17 -4.07
C SER A 242 -1.35 -11.43 -2.80
N ILE A 243 -1.25 -10.11 -2.89
CA ILE A 243 -0.81 -9.21 -1.81
C ILE A 243 -1.70 -7.97 -1.67
N TYR A 244 -2.94 -8.02 -2.16
CA TYR A 244 -3.89 -6.91 -2.11
C TYR A 244 -5.20 -7.27 -1.40
N ALA A 245 -5.16 -8.22 -0.45
CA ALA A 245 -6.35 -8.58 0.34
C ALA A 245 -6.91 -7.36 1.07
N PHE A 246 -6.06 -6.45 1.57
CA PHE A 246 -6.47 -5.18 2.19
C PHE A 246 -7.23 -4.22 1.25
N ARG A 247 -7.27 -4.51 -0.07
CA ARG A 247 -8.08 -3.82 -1.10
C ARG A 247 -9.25 -4.65 -1.58
N GLY A 248 -9.58 -5.73 -0.89
CA GLY A 248 -10.65 -6.64 -1.26
C GLY A 248 -10.27 -7.68 -2.34
N ALA A 249 -8.96 -7.84 -2.67
CA ALA A 249 -8.55 -8.93 -3.54
C ALA A 249 -8.83 -10.30 -2.89
N ARG A 250 -9.37 -11.23 -3.67
CA ARG A 250 -9.81 -12.55 -3.22
C ARG A 250 -9.06 -13.65 -3.99
N PRO A 251 -7.88 -14.10 -3.50
CA PRO A 251 -7.14 -15.21 -4.11
C PRO A 251 -7.97 -16.51 -4.17
N ASP A 252 -8.99 -16.62 -3.32
CA ASP A 252 -9.93 -17.74 -3.33
C ASP A 252 -10.56 -18.00 -4.70
N PHE A 253 -10.85 -16.97 -5.48
CA PHE A 253 -11.42 -17.15 -6.83
C PHE A 253 -10.44 -17.85 -7.78
N LEU A 254 -9.14 -17.61 -7.62
CA LEU A 254 -8.12 -18.35 -8.38
C LEU A 254 -7.97 -19.77 -7.84
N LEU A 255 -7.89 -19.95 -6.52
CA LEU A 255 -7.70 -21.24 -5.86
C LEU A 255 -8.88 -22.19 -6.12
N HIS A 256 -10.10 -21.66 -6.06
CA HIS A 256 -11.32 -22.43 -6.31
C HIS A 256 -11.78 -22.41 -7.77
N PHE A 257 -11.01 -21.84 -8.70
CA PHE A 257 -11.39 -21.79 -10.12
C PHE A 257 -11.71 -23.16 -10.71
N PRO A 258 -10.95 -24.25 -10.43
CA PRO A 258 -11.30 -25.59 -10.91
C PRO A 258 -12.60 -26.15 -10.33
N THR A 259 -13.00 -25.72 -9.13
CA THR A 259 -14.28 -26.09 -8.51
C THR A 259 -15.44 -25.32 -9.12
N LEU A 260 -15.24 -24.02 -9.41
CA LEU A 260 -16.23 -23.15 -10.04
C LEU A 260 -16.44 -23.50 -11.53
N TYR A 261 -15.38 -23.97 -12.17
CA TYR A 261 -15.37 -24.41 -13.57
C TYR A 261 -14.75 -25.80 -13.68
N PRO A 262 -15.52 -26.89 -13.40
CA PRO A 262 -14.97 -28.26 -13.37
C PRO A 262 -14.41 -28.73 -14.72
N ASP A 263 -14.87 -28.15 -15.82
CA ASP A 263 -14.40 -28.39 -17.19
C ASP A 263 -13.19 -27.52 -17.59
N ALA A 264 -12.68 -26.68 -16.68
CA ALA A 264 -11.54 -25.84 -16.95
C ALA A 264 -10.26 -26.64 -17.18
N LYS A 265 -9.55 -26.30 -18.24
CA LYS A 265 -8.17 -26.76 -18.40
C LYS A 265 -7.23 -25.97 -17.51
N LYS A 266 -6.25 -26.64 -16.93
CA LYS A 266 -5.23 -26.02 -16.07
C LYS A 266 -3.84 -26.25 -16.65
N VAL A 267 -3.07 -25.17 -16.81
CA VAL A 267 -1.66 -25.21 -17.23
C VAL A 267 -0.82 -24.42 -16.24
N THR A 268 0.35 -24.96 -15.88
CA THR A 268 1.31 -24.27 -15.00
C THR A 268 2.51 -23.80 -15.79
N LEU A 269 2.79 -22.50 -15.75
CA LEU A 269 3.99 -21.88 -16.31
C LEU A 269 5.06 -21.81 -15.22
N ASN A 270 5.90 -22.80 -15.15
CA ASN A 270 6.90 -23.00 -14.09
C ASN A 270 8.33 -22.55 -14.47
N THR A 271 8.53 -21.94 -15.62
CA THR A 271 9.84 -21.45 -16.04
C THR A 271 9.95 -19.96 -15.82
N ASN A 272 10.86 -19.54 -14.95
CA ASN A 272 11.18 -18.12 -14.73
C ASN A 272 12.27 -17.65 -15.71
N TYR A 273 11.97 -16.57 -16.45
CA TYR A 273 12.88 -15.96 -17.43
C TYR A 273 13.52 -14.65 -16.93
N ARG A 274 13.26 -14.28 -15.66
CA ARG A 274 13.72 -13.03 -15.06
C ARG A 274 14.91 -13.22 -14.13
N SER A 275 14.77 -14.11 -13.18
CA SER A 275 15.68 -14.25 -12.04
C SER A 275 16.61 -15.45 -12.21
N THR A 276 17.79 -15.37 -11.61
CA THR A 276 18.73 -16.48 -11.52
C THR A 276 18.18 -17.63 -10.67
N GLU A 277 18.71 -18.84 -10.88
CA GLU A 277 18.25 -20.04 -10.17
C GLU A 277 18.38 -19.90 -8.65
N ARG A 278 19.44 -19.23 -8.15
CA ARG A 278 19.65 -19.03 -6.71
C ARG A 278 18.58 -18.14 -6.07
N VAL A 279 18.17 -17.08 -6.75
CA VAL A 279 17.10 -16.20 -6.27
C VAL A 279 15.79 -16.98 -6.21
N ILE A 280 15.45 -17.73 -7.27
CA ILE A 280 14.22 -18.52 -7.33
C ILE A 280 14.20 -19.61 -6.28
N SER A 281 15.30 -20.39 -6.14
CA SER A 281 15.38 -21.47 -5.15
C SER A 281 15.18 -20.97 -3.70
N LEU A 282 15.72 -19.80 -3.34
CA LEU A 282 15.50 -19.22 -2.03
C LEU A 282 14.07 -18.70 -1.85
N ALA A 283 13.50 -18.07 -2.87
CA ALA A 283 12.13 -17.60 -2.84
C ALA A 283 11.12 -18.77 -2.72
N GLU A 284 11.35 -19.88 -3.44
CA GLU A 284 10.53 -21.10 -3.33
C GLU A 284 10.57 -21.68 -1.91
N LYS A 285 11.72 -21.77 -1.25
CA LYS A 285 11.83 -22.25 0.14
C LYS A 285 10.97 -21.44 1.12
N VAL A 286 10.84 -20.13 0.91
CA VAL A 286 9.97 -19.29 1.73
C VAL A 286 8.52 -19.61 1.44
N ILE A 287 8.11 -19.55 0.18
CA ILE A 287 6.70 -19.64 -0.18
C ILE A 287 6.13 -21.06 0.00
N GLU A 288 6.96 -22.09 0.00
CA GLU A 288 6.55 -23.49 0.27
C GLU A 288 5.97 -23.68 1.67
N ASN A 289 6.25 -22.78 2.62
CA ASN A 289 5.65 -22.81 3.96
C ASN A 289 4.20 -22.30 4.01
N ASN A 290 3.64 -21.83 2.90
CA ASN A 290 2.21 -21.52 2.79
C ASN A 290 1.44 -22.80 2.47
N GLU A 291 0.35 -23.04 3.20
CA GLU A 291 -0.52 -24.21 3.00
C GLU A 291 -1.55 -23.95 1.88
N THR A 292 -2.08 -22.72 1.84
CA THR A 292 -3.14 -22.33 0.90
C THR A 292 -2.55 -21.80 -0.41
N ARG A 293 -2.08 -22.73 -1.27
CA ARG A 293 -1.46 -22.39 -2.56
C ARG A 293 -1.50 -23.53 -3.59
N PHE A 294 -1.30 -23.19 -4.86
CA PHE A 294 -0.95 -24.17 -5.89
C PHE A 294 0.57 -24.42 -5.92
N VAL A 295 0.97 -25.68 -5.92
CA VAL A 295 2.38 -26.06 -6.09
C VAL A 295 2.80 -25.82 -7.54
N LYS A 296 3.84 -25.01 -7.76
CA LYS A 296 4.29 -24.58 -9.10
C LYS A 296 5.68 -25.09 -9.48
N ASN A 297 6.55 -25.36 -8.50
CA ASN A 297 7.94 -25.85 -8.70
C ASN A 297 8.69 -25.00 -9.74
N MET A 298 8.87 -23.72 -9.41
CA MET A 298 9.50 -22.76 -10.32
C MET A 298 10.96 -23.11 -10.60
N LYS A 299 11.39 -22.88 -11.84
CA LYS A 299 12.78 -23.12 -12.30
C LYS A 299 13.28 -21.90 -13.05
N GLY A 300 14.50 -21.49 -12.81
CA GLY A 300 15.19 -20.49 -13.63
C GLY A 300 15.64 -21.06 -14.98
N ILE A 301 16.09 -20.19 -15.87
CA ILE A 301 16.59 -20.58 -17.21
C ILE A 301 18.05 -21.01 -17.25
N GLY A 302 18.60 -21.48 -16.14
CA GLY A 302 19.86 -22.23 -16.16
C GLY A 302 21.13 -21.47 -15.80
N GLU A 303 21.09 -20.18 -15.53
CA GLU A 303 22.22 -19.49 -14.90
C GLU A 303 22.10 -19.59 -13.38
N GLU A 304 23.14 -20.14 -12.74
CA GLU A 304 23.17 -20.29 -11.28
C GLU A 304 23.10 -18.92 -10.58
N GLY A 305 23.73 -17.91 -11.20
CA GLY A 305 23.79 -16.54 -10.74
C GLY A 305 24.74 -16.30 -9.57
N ASP A 306 24.86 -15.06 -9.15
CA ASP A 306 25.63 -14.67 -7.97
C ASP A 306 25.02 -15.24 -6.69
N LYS A 307 25.85 -15.47 -5.68
CA LYS A 307 25.35 -15.84 -4.34
C LYS A 307 24.47 -14.73 -3.78
N VAL A 308 23.31 -15.09 -3.27
CA VAL A 308 22.51 -14.16 -2.47
C VAL A 308 23.33 -13.76 -1.24
N THR A 309 23.49 -12.47 -1.02
CA THR A 309 24.29 -11.96 0.09
C THR A 309 23.39 -11.62 1.27
N PHE A 310 23.88 -11.95 2.48
CA PHE A 310 23.24 -11.55 3.74
C PHE A 310 24.28 -10.83 4.60
N PHE A 311 23.87 -9.76 5.30
CA PHE A 311 24.67 -9.13 6.34
C PHE A 311 23.82 -8.65 7.49
N LEU A 312 24.43 -8.55 8.66
CA LEU A 312 23.83 -8.02 9.88
C LEU A 312 24.46 -6.67 10.19
N ALA A 313 23.63 -5.66 10.43
CA ALA A 313 24.05 -4.33 10.87
C ALA A 313 23.68 -4.11 12.35
N GLU A 314 24.35 -3.18 13.00
CA GLU A 314 24.07 -2.85 14.40
C GLU A 314 22.67 -2.20 14.55
N ASP A 315 22.35 -1.25 13.66
CA ASP A 315 21.08 -0.52 13.63
C ASP A 315 20.70 -0.11 12.19
N THR A 316 19.58 0.57 12.03
CA THR A 316 19.06 1.05 10.74
C THR A 316 20.00 2.03 10.06
N ALA A 317 20.72 2.88 10.80
CA ALA A 317 21.64 3.85 10.22
C ALA A 317 22.86 3.15 9.60
N LYS A 318 23.41 2.17 10.32
CA LYS A 318 24.53 1.35 9.84
C LYS A 318 24.12 0.43 8.70
N GLU A 319 22.90 -0.08 8.71
CA GLU A 319 22.33 -0.85 7.61
C GLU A 319 22.25 0.01 6.33
N ALA A 320 21.74 1.24 6.44
CA ALA A 320 21.65 2.17 5.32
C ALA A 320 23.03 2.53 4.76
N GLU A 321 24.03 2.76 5.63
CA GLU A 321 25.42 3.00 5.24
C GLU A 321 25.99 1.83 4.43
N CYS A 322 25.86 0.59 4.92
CA CYS A 322 26.33 -0.61 4.25
C CYS A 322 25.64 -0.83 2.88
N ILE A 323 24.33 -0.55 2.80
CA ILE A 323 23.59 -0.63 1.53
C ILE A 323 24.07 0.45 0.57
N GLY A 324 24.27 1.69 1.04
CA GLY A 324 24.84 2.77 0.24
C GLY A 324 26.21 2.45 -0.36
N GLU A 325 27.09 1.81 0.42
CA GLU A 325 28.40 1.32 -0.06
C GLU A 325 28.27 0.26 -1.15
N LYS A 326 27.38 -0.71 -0.94
CA LYS A 326 27.14 -1.77 -1.92
C LYS A 326 26.53 -1.20 -3.21
N ILE A 327 25.64 -0.21 -3.12
CA ILE A 327 25.09 0.49 -4.30
C ILE A 327 26.21 1.23 -5.04
N ALA A 328 27.07 1.99 -4.35
CA ALA A 328 28.19 2.66 -4.96
C ALA A 328 29.09 1.68 -5.73
N LYS A 329 29.40 0.52 -5.14
CA LYS A 329 30.15 -0.53 -5.81
C LYS A 329 29.46 -1.07 -7.07
N LEU A 330 28.13 -1.26 -7.04
CA LEU A 330 27.39 -1.70 -8.22
C LEU A 330 27.45 -0.66 -9.36
N LEU A 331 27.45 0.63 -9.01
CA LEU A 331 27.61 1.71 -9.98
C LEU A 331 28.99 1.70 -10.61
N ASP A 332 30.05 1.44 -9.82
CA ASP A 332 31.41 1.26 -10.31
C ASP A 332 31.53 0.02 -11.23
N GLU A 333 30.75 -1.02 -10.97
CA GLU A 333 30.61 -2.22 -11.84
C GLU A 333 29.79 -1.94 -13.11
N GLY A 334 29.24 -0.73 -13.29
CA GLY A 334 28.47 -0.30 -14.46
C GLY A 334 26.98 -0.68 -14.43
N VAL A 335 26.42 -1.04 -13.28
CA VAL A 335 24.97 -1.28 -13.16
C VAL A 335 24.22 0.05 -13.20
N PRO A 336 23.25 0.24 -14.11
CA PRO A 336 22.50 1.49 -14.18
C PRO A 336 21.69 1.77 -12.90
N LEU A 337 21.64 3.03 -12.44
CA LEU A 337 20.85 3.45 -11.28
C LEU A 337 19.41 2.96 -11.31
N THR A 338 18.78 2.99 -12.48
CA THR A 338 17.38 2.62 -12.68
C THR A 338 17.13 1.11 -12.56
N GLU A 339 18.17 0.31 -12.55
CA GLU A 339 18.14 -1.15 -12.40
C GLU A 339 18.46 -1.61 -10.97
N ILE A 340 18.60 -0.66 -10.02
CA ILE A 340 18.83 -0.92 -8.61
C ILE A 340 17.62 -0.48 -7.79
N ALA A 341 17.21 -1.33 -6.83
CA ALA A 341 16.13 -1.00 -5.91
C ALA A 341 16.47 -1.37 -4.47
N VAL A 342 16.04 -0.53 -3.51
CA VAL A 342 15.90 -0.86 -2.10
C VAL A 342 14.42 -1.01 -1.82
N ILE A 343 14.00 -2.21 -1.43
CA ILE A 343 12.59 -2.57 -1.24
C ILE A 343 12.38 -2.92 0.22
N TYR A 344 11.59 -2.13 0.91
CA TYR A 344 11.34 -2.23 2.34
C TYR A 344 9.87 -2.52 2.64
N ARG A 345 9.55 -2.92 3.89
CA ARG A 345 8.19 -3.30 4.27
C ARG A 345 7.27 -2.11 4.49
N THR A 346 7.76 -1.08 5.16
CA THR A 346 6.97 0.12 5.50
C THR A 346 7.63 1.39 4.98
N ASN A 347 6.83 2.40 4.69
CA ASN A 347 7.31 3.68 4.18
C ASN A 347 8.25 4.40 5.16
N LEU A 348 8.09 4.17 6.46
CA LEU A 348 8.95 4.74 7.49
C LEU A 348 10.42 4.38 7.31
N GLN A 349 10.70 3.18 6.80
CA GLN A 349 12.07 2.72 6.57
C GLN A 349 12.79 3.49 5.45
N GLY A 350 12.04 4.01 4.48
CA GLY A 350 12.60 4.69 3.31
C GLY A 350 13.45 5.91 3.62
N GLY A 351 13.15 6.61 4.73
CA GLY A 351 13.84 7.82 5.14
C GLY A 351 15.34 7.63 5.42
N ALA A 352 15.72 6.52 6.07
CA ALA A 352 17.12 6.22 6.37
C ALA A 352 17.95 6.01 5.09
N PHE A 353 17.42 5.25 4.15
CA PHE A 353 18.09 4.98 2.85
C PHE A 353 18.15 6.23 1.98
N ALA A 354 17.09 7.04 1.95
CA ALA A 354 17.07 8.29 1.22
C ALA A 354 18.15 9.27 1.73
N ARG A 355 18.28 9.42 3.05
CA ARG A 355 19.33 10.25 3.68
C ARG A 355 20.73 9.76 3.31
N GLU A 356 20.99 8.46 3.35
CA GLU A 356 22.30 7.92 3.03
C GLU A 356 22.67 8.09 1.56
N LEU A 357 21.75 7.82 0.63
CA LEU A 357 21.97 8.05 -0.79
C LEU A 357 22.20 9.54 -1.10
N TYR A 358 21.43 10.42 -0.47
CA TYR A 358 21.63 11.86 -0.58
C TYR A 358 23.03 12.30 -0.11
N LYS A 359 23.47 11.81 1.06
CA LYS A 359 24.81 12.07 1.61
C LYS A 359 25.92 11.65 0.65
N ARG A 360 25.72 10.54 -0.08
CA ARG A 360 26.67 10.02 -1.09
C ARG A 360 26.54 10.70 -2.46
N GLY A 361 25.59 11.61 -2.66
CA GLY A 361 25.31 12.21 -3.96
C GLY A 361 24.75 11.23 -4.99
N ILE A 362 24.17 10.09 -4.55
CA ILE A 362 23.56 9.10 -5.43
C ILE A 362 22.08 9.47 -5.67
N PRO A 363 21.67 9.73 -6.94
CA PRO A 363 20.29 10.01 -7.27
C PRO A 363 19.36 8.86 -6.92
N TYR A 364 18.20 9.16 -6.34
CA TYR A 364 17.17 8.19 -5.99
C TYR A 364 15.76 8.69 -6.33
N ASP A 365 14.83 7.75 -6.48
CA ASP A 365 13.42 8.01 -6.75
C ASP A 365 12.56 7.33 -5.67
N LEU A 366 11.83 8.10 -4.85
CA LEU A 366 10.80 7.59 -3.96
C LEU A 366 9.56 7.23 -4.79
N ARG A 367 9.15 5.96 -4.78
CA ARG A 367 8.07 5.48 -5.63
C ARG A 367 6.71 5.49 -4.96
N ASP A 368 6.67 5.30 -3.66
CA ASP A 368 5.41 5.22 -2.91
C ASP A 368 4.91 6.61 -2.50
N ASN A 369 3.60 6.75 -2.57
CA ASN A 369 2.89 7.92 -2.04
C ASN A 369 2.55 7.67 -0.58
N SER A 370 3.51 7.54 0.27
CA SER A 370 3.26 7.59 1.70
C SER A 370 3.05 9.03 2.13
N GLY A 371 2.11 9.25 3.01
CA GLY A 371 1.99 10.51 3.71
C GLY A 371 3.36 10.92 4.29
N ASN A 372 3.60 12.19 4.33
CA ASN A 372 4.83 12.73 4.92
C ASN A 372 4.80 12.50 6.44
N VAL A 373 5.58 11.54 6.93
CA VAL A 373 5.62 11.19 8.36
C VAL A 373 5.96 12.40 9.25
N TYR A 374 6.76 13.32 8.75
CA TYR A 374 7.14 14.55 9.47
C TYR A 374 6.00 15.58 9.52
N GLU A 375 4.95 15.40 8.72
CA GLU A 375 3.71 16.19 8.78
C GLU A 375 2.55 15.44 9.46
N HIS A 376 2.78 14.22 9.87
CA HIS A 376 1.78 13.44 10.60
C HIS A 376 1.38 14.13 11.91
N TRP A 377 0.14 13.94 12.34
CA TRP A 377 -0.36 14.61 13.54
C TRP A 377 0.44 14.26 14.81
N VAL A 378 0.95 13.03 14.93
CA VAL A 378 1.85 12.62 16.03
C VAL A 378 3.13 13.46 16.02
N ALA A 379 3.75 13.68 14.85
CA ALA A 379 4.95 14.52 14.74
C ALA A 379 4.68 15.95 15.18
N LYS A 380 3.54 16.51 14.73
CA LYS A 380 3.09 17.86 15.11
C LYS A 380 2.79 17.98 16.60
N ASP A 381 2.20 16.95 17.22
CA ASP A 381 1.95 16.94 18.66
C ASP A 381 3.24 16.89 19.46
N LEU A 382 4.18 16.00 19.10
CA LEU A 382 5.47 15.87 19.75
C LEU A 382 6.30 17.17 19.64
N LEU A 383 6.31 17.78 18.46
CA LEU A 383 6.96 19.09 18.25
C LEU A 383 6.28 20.19 19.09
N ALA A 384 4.95 20.19 19.18
CA ALA A 384 4.20 21.17 19.95
C ALA A 384 4.54 21.11 21.45
N TYR A 385 4.74 19.91 22.01
CA TYR A 385 5.22 19.75 23.39
C TYR A 385 6.58 20.42 23.62
N LEU A 386 7.54 20.22 22.72
CA LEU A 386 8.87 20.83 22.84
C LEU A 386 8.82 22.35 22.69
N LEU A 387 8.09 22.85 21.68
CA LEU A 387 7.94 24.28 21.45
C LEU A 387 7.21 24.98 22.61
N LEU A 388 6.18 24.36 23.16
CA LEU A 388 5.45 24.90 24.31
C LEU A 388 6.31 24.89 25.57
N ALA A 389 7.20 23.91 25.75
CA ALA A 389 8.16 23.90 26.84
C ALA A 389 9.16 25.08 26.78
N GLU A 390 9.54 25.53 25.58
CA GLU A 390 10.39 26.72 25.40
C GLU A 390 9.61 28.03 25.55
N ASN A 391 8.37 28.05 25.06
CA ASN A 391 7.53 29.25 25.06
C ASN A 391 6.10 28.91 25.49
N GLU A 392 5.82 29.06 26.79
CA GLU A 392 4.48 28.79 27.38
C GLU A 392 3.35 29.69 26.81
N GLU A 393 3.70 30.74 26.05
CA GLU A 393 2.72 31.66 25.48
C GLU A 393 2.15 31.20 24.12
N SER A 394 2.54 30.02 23.63
CA SER A 394 2.03 29.47 22.37
C SER A 394 0.63 28.87 22.54
N ASP A 395 -0.40 29.67 22.36
CA ASP A 395 -1.81 29.22 22.44
C ASP A 395 -2.13 28.08 21.46
N GLY A 396 -1.61 28.16 20.24
CA GLY A 396 -1.81 27.11 19.23
C GLY A 396 -1.17 25.79 19.63
N GLY A 397 0.03 25.81 20.21
CA GLY A 397 0.71 24.65 20.75
C GLY A 397 -0.07 24.04 21.91
N LEU A 398 -0.53 24.86 22.83
CA LEU A 398 -1.30 24.42 24.00
C LEU A 398 -2.62 23.75 23.58
N ARG A 399 -3.42 24.39 22.72
CA ARG A 399 -4.67 23.79 22.23
C ARG A 399 -4.46 22.41 21.63
N ARG A 400 -3.35 22.23 20.93
CA ARG A 400 -3.03 20.99 20.27
C ARG A 400 -2.81 19.83 21.23
N ILE A 401 -2.13 20.07 22.35
CA ILE A 401 -1.71 19.01 23.30
C ILE A 401 -2.56 18.95 24.58
N LEU A 402 -3.46 19.91 24.79
CA LEU A 402 -4.15 20.12 26.07
C LEU A 402 -4.86 18.86 26.61
N ASN A 403 -5.47 18.08 25.73
CA ASN A 403 -6.12 16.81 26.06
C ASN A 403 -5.41 15.56 25.48
N LYS A 404 -4.09 15.61 25.34
CA LYS A 404 -3.29 14.50 24.79
C LYS A 404 -2.06 14.21 25.68
N PRO A 405 -2.19 13.49 26.80
CA PRO A 405 -3.33 12.70 27.29
C PRO A 405 -4.48 13.55 27.84
N LYS A 406 -5.59 12.87 28.10
CA LYS A 406 -6.84 13.49 28.58
C LYS A 406 -6.65 14.28 29.86
N ARG A 407 -6.99 15.60 29.82
CA ARG A 407 -7.05 16.47 30.99
C ARG A 407 -8.45 17.03 31.21
N TYR A 408 -9.42 16.56 30.40
CA TYR A 408 -10.84 16.89 30.49
C TYR A 408 -11.15 18.39 30.41
N ILE A 409 -10.36 19.13 29.64
CA ILE A 409 -10.62 20.53 29.33
C ILE A 409 -11.59 20.58 28.16
N GLY A 410 -12.87 20.79 28.48
CA GLY A 410 -13.95 20.77 27.48
C GLY A 410 -14.00 22.03 26.63
N LYS A 411 -14.80 21.96 25.53
CA LYS A 411 -14.98 23.09 24.59
C LYS A 411 -15.57 24.32 25.27
N ASP A 412 -16.47 24.16 26.24
CA ASP A 412 -17.08 25.28 26.95
C ASP A 412 -16.05 26.04 27.79
N LEU A 413 -15.19 25.33 28.53
CA LEU A 413 -14.11 25.94 29.32
C LEU A 413 -13.06 26.62 28.41
N LEU A 414 -12.74 26.01 27.27
CA LEU A 414 -11.86 26.64 26.27
C LEU A 414 -12.47 27.93 25.72
N ALA A 415 -13.74 27.92 25.34
CA ALA A 415 -14.44 29.09 24.83
C ALA A 415 -14.48 30.22 25.87
N GLU A 416 -14.68 29.88 27.15
CA GLU A 416 -14.61 30.85 28.25
C GLU A 416 -13.21 31.45 28.39
N ALA A 417 -12.15 30.60 28.39
CA ALA A 417 -10.77 31.02 28.48
C ALA A 417 -10.36 31.96 27.33
N GLU A 418 -10.86 31.71 26.12
CA GLU A 418 -10.60 32.52 24.93
C GLU A 418 -11.17 33.94 24.97
N THR A 419 -12.14 34.20 25.85
CA THR A 419 -12.68 35.56 26.05
C THR A 419 -11.81 36.41 26.96
N MET A 420 -10.79 35.84 27.59
CA MET A 420 -9.96 36.52 28.57
C MET A 420 -8.74 37.22 27.92
N PRO A 421 -8.22 38.31 28.51
CA PRO A 421 -7.15 39.10 27.90
C PRO A 421 -5.74 38.55 28.18
N TYR A 422 -5.59 37.24 28.41
CA TYR A 422 -4.32 36.58 28.71
C TYR A 422 -4.02 35.50 27.68
N ASN A 423 -2.78 34.95 27.69
CA ASN A 423 -2.51 33.74 26.95
C ASN A 423 -3.37 32.57 27.47
N LEU A 424 -3.60 31.57 26.64
CA LEU A 424 -4.56 30.50 26.92
C LEU A 424 -4.25 29.75 28.23
N MET A 425 -2.98 29.48 28.54
CA MET A 425 -2.61 28.80 29.78
C MET A 425 -3.04 29.61 31.00
N ARG A 426 -2.74 30.90 31.04
CA ARG A 426 -3.12 31.79 32.14
C ARG A 426 -4.63 32.00 32.18
N SER A 427 -5.28 32.12 31.04
CA SER A 427 -6.74 32.24 30.94
C SER A 427 -7.45 31.03 31.55
N LEU A 428 -6.98 29.81 31.28
CA LEU A 428 -7.53 28.59 31.86
C LEU A 428 -7.48 28.61 33.38
N PHE A 429 -6.35 29.01 34.00
CA PHE A 429 -6.21 29.08 35.44
C PHE A 429 -7.09 30.13 36.14
N VAL A 430 -7.51 31.17 35.45
CA VAL A 430 -8.38 32.21 36.01
C VAL A 430 -9.87 32.02 35.62
N CYS A 431 -10.19 30.98 34.85
CA CYS A 431 -11.58 30.68 34.49
C CYS A 431 -12.41 30.30 35.70
N PRO A 432 -13.54 31.01 35.96
CA PRO A 432 -14.45 30.66 37.06
C PRO A 432 -15.00 29.25 36.98
N SER A 433 -15.17 28.70 35.78
CA SER A 433 -15.68 27.34 35.55
C SER A 433 -14.64 26.23 35.71
N LEU A 434 -13.37 26.57 35.97
CA LEU A 434 -12.30 25.60 36.19
C LEU A 434 -12.55 24.85 37.52
N LYS A 435 -12.53 23.51 37.45
CA LYS A 435 -12.67 22.66 38.62
C LYS A 435 -11.31 22.36 39.24
N GLY A 436 -11.21 22.22 40.56
CA GLY A 436 -9.92 22.00 41.25
C GLY A 436 -9.12 20.79 40.71
N TRP A 437 -9.79 19.69 40.35
CA TRP A 437 -9.10 18.55 39.74
C TRP A 437 -8.59 18.82 38.30
N GLN A 438 -9.24 19.71 37.55
CA GLN A 438 -8.74 20.16 36.24
C GLN A 438 -7.54 21.11 36.42
N GLU A 439 -7.59 21.97 37.46
CA GLU A 439 -6.47 22.82 37.84
C GLU A 439 -5.22 22.00 38.18
N GLU A 440 -5.38 20.92 38.94
CA GLU A 440 -4.28 19.97 39.23
C GLU A 440 -3.67 19.38 37.95
N HIS A 441 -4.50 18.98 36.98
CA HIS A 441 -4.01 18.51 35.69
C HIS A 441 -3.23 19.57 34.90
N LEU A 442 -3.65 20.83 34.95
CA LEU A 442 -2.94 21.94 34.32
C LEU A 442 -1.61 22.28 35.03
N GLU A 443 -1.59 22.22 36.39
CA GLU A 443 -0.36 22.39 37.16
C GLU A 443 0.65 21.28 36.87
N ASN A 444 0.19 20.03 36.77
CA ASN A 444 1.03 18.91 36.39
C ASN A 444 1.60 19.13 34.99
N LEU A 445 0.78 19.54 34.00
CA LEU A 445 1.26 19.85 32.66
C LEU A 445 2.34 20.95 32.68
N ARG A 446 2.14 22.03 33.43
CA ARG A 446 3.10 23.12 33.57
C ARG A 446 4.43 22.64 34.18
N THR A 447 4.34 21.80 35.20
CA THR A 447 5.51 21.19 35.84
C THR A 447 6.27 20.30 34.87
N ASP A 448 5.56 19.46 34.10
CA ASP A 448 6.13 18.58 33.09
C ASP A 448 6.83 19.36 31.98
N LEU A 449 6.20 20.42 31.46
CA LEU A 449 6.81 21.29 30.45
C LEU A 449 8.12 21.93 30.96
N ASN A 450 8.18 22.33 32.25
CA ASN A 450 9.41 22.81 32.87
C ASN A 450 10.50 21.73 32.96
N HIS A 451 10.14 20.47 33.13
CA HIS A 451 11.09 19.34 33.06
C HIS A 451 11.57 19.09 31.62
N VAL A 452 10.67 19.13 30.63
CA VAL A 452 10.99 18.97 29.21
C VAL A 452 11.97 20.07 28.75
N ARG A 453 11.76 21.32 29.15
CA ARG A 453 12.61 22.47 28.81
C ARG A 453 14.09 22.28 29.16
N LYS A 454 14.39 21.49 30.17
CA LYS A 454 15.77 21.27 30.67
C LYS A 454 16.47 20.10 29.98
N LYS A 455 15.83 19.47 29.00
CA LYS A 455 16.31 18.27 28.33
C LYS A 455 16.71 18.54 26.89
N SER A 456 17.53 17.65 26.32
CA SER A 456 17.70 17.60 24.86
C SER A 456 16.37 17.31 24.17
N PRO A 457 16.18 17.64 22.88
CA PRO A 457 14.97 17.28 22.16
C PRO A 457 14.64 15.79 22.26
N TYR A 458 15.62 14.91 22.12
CA TYR A 458 15.45 13.46 22.28
C TYR A 458 14.94 13.04 23.65
N ASP A 459 15.62 13.49 24.73
CA ASP A 459 15.23 13.17 26.10
C ASP A 459 13.90 13.82 26.50
N GLY A 460 13.60 15.02 25.95
CA GLY A 460 12.34 15.70 26.10
C GLY A 460 11.19 14.88 25.50
N LEU A 461 11.34 14.39 24.28
CA LEU A 461 10.35 13.51 23.63
C LEU A 461 10.19 12.19 24.38
N LYS A 462 11.27 11.60 24.88
CA LYS A 462 11.20 10.40 25.73
C LYS A 462 10.39 10.65 26.99
N TYR A 463 10.56 11.80 27.64
CA TYR A 463 9.78 12.22 28.80
C TYR A 463 8.30 12.41 28.45
N VAL A 464 7.98 13.09 27.33
CA VAL A 464 6.61 13.29 26.85
C VAL A 464 5.91 11.95 26.64
N ARG A 465 6.57 11.00 26.01
CA ARG A 465 5.99 9.70 25.69
C ARG A 465 5.76 8.84 26.92
N LYS A 466 6.74 8.77 27.83
CA LYS A 466 6.76 7.78 28.94
C LYS A 466 6.30 8.32 30.28
N VAL A 467 6.50 9.63 30.54
CA VAL A 467 6.18 10.23 31.84
C VAL A 467 4.89 11.05 31.76
N ILE A 468 4.74 11.87 30.72
CA ILE A 468 3.47 12.61 30.50
C ILE A 468 2.35 11.67 30.08
N GLY A 469 2.68 10.50 29.49
CA GLY A 469 1.69 9.49 29.10
C GLY A 469 1.16 9.65 27.69
N TYR A 470 2.00 10.16 26.75
CA TYR A 470 1.55 10.31 25.36
C TYR A 470 1.42 8.95 24.66
N ASP A 471 2.24 7.94 25.01
CA ASP A 471 2.10 6.59 24.44
C ASP A 471 0.79 5.92 24.86
N GLU A 472 0.34 6.11 26.10
CA GLU A 472 -0.96 5.65 26.60
C GLU A 472 -2.13 6.35 25.87
N TYR A 473 -1.98 7.65 25.60
CA TYR A 473 -2.94 8.36 24.76
C TYR A 473 -3.04 7.76 23.35
N LEU A 474 -1.90 7.40 22.75
CA LEU A 474 -1.89 6.75 21.41
C LEU A 474 -2.59 5.37 21.45
N GLU A 475 -2.46 4.62 22.54
CA GLU A 475 -3.20 3.36 22.75
C GLU A 475 -4.71 3.58 22.84
N GLU A 476 -5.15 4.53 23.68
CA GLU A 476 -6.57 4.87 23.79
C GLU A 476 -7.16 5.33 22.46
N PHE A 477 -6.43 6.18 21.74
CA PHE A 477 -6.82 6.66 20.43
C PHE A 477 -6.95 5.52 19.41
N ALA A 478 -5.97 4.63 19.36
CA ALA A 478 -5.98 3.48 18.48
C ALA A 478 -7.13 2.52 18.79
N ALA A 479 -7.40 2.26 20.07
CA ALA A 479 -8.52 1.43 20.52
C ALA A 479 -9.88 2.05 20.08
N TYR A 480 -10.04 3.36 20.27
CA TYR A 480 -11.24 4.07 19.82
C TYR A 480 -11.45 3.97 18.31
N ARG A 481 -10.36 4.04 17.54
CA ARG A 481 -10.36 3.95 16.06
C ARG A 481 -10.37 2.51 15.56
N ARG A 482 -10.37 1.50 16.41
CA ARG A 482 -10.25 0.07 16.03
C ARG A 482 -9.03 -0.18 15.13
N THR A 483 -7.89 0.41 15.49
CA THR A 483 -6.61 0.25 14.81
C THR A 483 -5.51 -0.15 15.77
N SER A 484 -4.32 -0.49 15.26
CA SER A 484 -3.17 -0.84 16.10
C SER A 484 -2.41 0.41 16.54
N ALA A 485 -2.11 0.53 17.82
CA ALA A 485 -1.23 1.57 18.37
C ALA A 485 0.21 1.48 17.83
N GLN A 486 0.63 0.31 17.37
CA GLN A 486 1.98 0.04 16.89
C GLN A 486 2.43 1.02 15.79
N VAL A 487 1.54 1.32 14.84
CA VAL A 487 1.85 2.26 13.74
C VAL A 487 2.11 3.67 14.28
N LEU A 488 1.32 4.11 15.26
CA LEU A 488 1.48 5.43 15.89
C LEU A 488 2.77 5.50 16.71
N TRP A 489 3.11 4.43 17.41
CA TRP A 489 4.39 4.33 18.14
C TRP A 489 5.59 4.34 17.20
N GLU A 490 5.52 3.63 16.06
CA GLU A 490 6.59 3.65 15.06
C GLU A 490 6.81 5.05 14.48
N ILE A 491 5.73 5.81 14.25
CA ILE A 491 5.84 7.21 13.83
C ILE A 491 6.52 8.04 14.94
N ALA A 492 6.10 7.87 16.19
CA ALA A 492 6.71 8.56 17.32
C ALA A 492 8.18 8.17 17.51
N ASP A 493 8.54 6.90 17.28
CA ASP A 493 9.92 6.41 17.33
C ASP A 493 10.77 7.05 16.21
N GLU A 494 10.25 7.17 14.97
CA GLU A 494 10.96 7.83 13.86
C GLU A 494 11.21 9.32 14.15
N ILE A 495 10.22 10.00 14.75
CA ILE A 495 10.37 11.40 15.15
C ILE A 495 11.43 11.55 16.24
N MET A 496 11.45 10.64 17.23
CA MET A 496 12.50 10.62 18.27
C MET A 496 13.88 10.35 17.67
N GLU A 497 14.00 9.40 16.76
CA GLU A 497 15.27 9.10 16.08
C GLU A 497 15.82 10.33 15.36
N THR A 498 14.93 11.09 14.70
CA THR A 498 15.28 12.34 14.03
C THR A 498 15.81 13.41 15.00
N ALA A 499 15.41 13.35 16.28
CA ALA A 499 15.83 14.30 17.31
C ALA A 499 17.20 14.00 17.94
N LYS A 500 17.77 12.78 17.77
CA LYS A 500 19.01 12.34 18.45
C LYS A 500 20.19 13.28 18.28
N ASP A 501 20.40 13.76 17.06
CA ASP A 501 21.54 14.62 16.73
C ASP A 501 21.23 16.12 16.78
N CYS A 502 20.09 16.51 17.36
CA CYS A 502 19.68 17.90 17.46
C CYS A 502 20.06 18.47 18.83
N ALA A 503 20.83 19.57 18.81
CA ALA A 503 21.29 20.21 20.04
C ALA A 503 20.14 20.92 20.79
N ASP A 504 19.19 21.47 20.05
CA ASP A 504 18.05 22.24 20.57
C ASP A 504 16.79 22.04 19.73
N VAL A 505 15.67 22.58 20.22
CA VAL A 505 14.35 22.45 19.58
C VAL A 505 14.29 23.21 18.25
N THR A 506 15.05 24.28 18.10
CA THR A 506 15.10 25.06 16.84
C THR A 506 15.73 24.22 15.72
N MET A 507 16.87 23.59 16.03
CA MET A 507 17.55 22.68 15.11
C MET A 507 16.67 21.46 14.77
N PHE A 508 15.96 20.91 15.74
CA PHE A 508 15.04 19.79 15.53
C PHE A 508 13.88 20.19 14.62
N ARG A 509 13.24 21.34 14.84
CA ARG A 509 12.18 21.87 13.98
C ARG A 509 12.65 22.04 12.54
N GLN A 510 13.80 22.72 12.35
CA GLN A 510 14.37 22.91 11.02
C GLN A 510 14.62 21.57 10.31
N ARG A 511 15.15 20.60 11.02
CA ARG A 511 15.38 19.25 10.46
C ARG A 511 14.10 18.54 10.02
N LEU A 512 13.01 18.66 10.79
CA LEU A 512 11.70 18.12 10.39
C LEU A 512 11.17 18.84 9.13
N GLU A 513 11.30 20.16 9.06
CA GLU A 513 10.89 20.96 7.89
C GLU A 513 11.70 20.59 6.65
N ASP A 514 13.02 20.45 6.75
CA ASP A 514 13.91 20.07 5.65
C ASP A 514 13.57 18.66 5.12
N LEU A 515 13.39 17.69 6.01
CA LEU A 515 13.01 16.31 5.64
C LEU A 515 11.62 16.27 5.00
N SER A 516 10.68 17.05 5.55
CA SER A 516 9.33 17.19 4.98
C SER A 516 9.38 17.75 3.57
N GLN A 517 10.17 18.81 3.35
CA GLN A 517 10.32 19.44 2.04
C GLN A 517 10.96 18.50 1.01
N GLN A 518 11.99 17.74 1.40
CA GLN A 518 12.63 16.76 0.52
C GLN A 518 11.62 15.70 0.04
N ILE A 519 10.76 15.18 0.93
CA ILE A 519 9.71 14.22 0.55
C ILE A 519 8.73 14.86 -0.45
N LYS A 520 8.30 16.11 -0.21
CA LYS A 520 7.39 16.83 -1.12
C LYS A 520 7.99 17.01 -2.51
N GLU A 521 9.24 17.42 -2.60
CA GLU A 521 9.94 17.60 -3.87
C GLU A 521 10.06 16.31 -4.67
N GLN A 522 10.36 15.19 -3.99
CA GLN A 522 10.39 13.87 -4.63
C GLN A 522 9.00 13.44 -5.11
N THR A 523 7.96 13.73 -4.33
CA THR A 523 6.58 13.40 -4.69
C THR A 523 6.07 14.21 -5.90
N GLN A 524 6.48 15.47 -6.04
CA GLN A 524 6.11 16.34 -7.17
C GLN A 524 6.76 15.91 -8.49
N LYS A 525 7.89 15.20 -8.47
CA LYS A 525 8.56 14.67 -9.68
C LYS A 525 7.82 13.49 -10.34
N LYS A 526 6.60 13.17 -9.90
CA LYS A 526 5.76 12.15 -10.54
C LYS A 526 5.52 12.44 -12.01
N GLY A 527 5.76 11.43 -12.84
CA GLY A 527 5.57 11.50 -14.30
C GLY A 527 6.83 11.84 -15.10
N GLN A 528 7.93 12.24 -14.46
CA GLN A 528 9.23 12.38 -15.14
C GLN A 528 9.92 11.02 -15.33
N LYS A 529 10.73 10.89 -16.39
CA LYS A 529 11.55 9.69 -16.61
C LYS A 529 12.45 9.46 -15.39
N ARG A 530 12.33 8.32 -14.77
CA ARG A 530 13.11 7.90 -13.59
C ARG A 530 14.59 7.88 -13.90
N LYS A 531 15.41 8.36 -12.98
CA LYS A 531 16.85 8.53 -13.19
C LYS A 531 17.70 8.03 -12.03
N GLY A 532 17.11 7.58 -10.94
CA GLY A 532 17.78 7.21 -9.71
C GLY A 532 17.52 5.76 -9.26
N VAL A 533 18.19 5.40 -8.16
CA VAL A 533 17.92 4.16 -7.41
C VAL A 533 16.48 4.20 -6.90
N SER A 534 15.74 3.13 -7.11
CA SER A 534 14.34 3.05 -6.69
C SER A 534 14.23 2.71 -5.21
N LEU A 535 13.58 3.58 -4.43
CA LEU A 535 13.20 3.34 -3.03
C LEU A 535 11.69 3.12 -2.97
N MET A 536 11.24 1.95 -2.46
CA MET A 536 9.82 1.61 -2.45
C MET A 536 9.48 0.54 -1.44
N THR A 537 8.19 0.41 -1.14
CA THR A 537 7.68 -0.70 -0.34
C THR A 537 7.61 -2.00 -1.14
N MET A 538 7.53 -3.13 -0.43
CA MET A 538 7.31 -4.45 -1.04
C MET A 538 6.02 -4.48 -1.88
N HIS A 539 4.94 -3.80 -1.43
CA HIS A 539 3.70 -3.66 -2.21
C HIS A 539 3.90 -2.85 -3.49
N GLY A 540 4.64 -1.75 -3.39
CA GLY A 540 4.95 -0.88 -4.54
C GLY A 540 5.87 -1.53 -5.57
N ALA A 541 6.57 -2.60 -5.18
CA ALA A 541 7.48 -3.34 -6.06
C ALA A 541 6.77 -4.35 -6.98
N LYS A 542 5.49 -4.68 -6.70
CA LYS A 542 4.74 -5.63 -7.53
C LYS A 542 4.65 -5.16 -8.98
N GLY A 543 4.89 -6.07 -9.91
CA GLY A 543 4.89 -5.78 -11.35
C GLY A 543 6.21 -5.18 -11.89
N LEU A 544 7.14 -4.80 -11.01
CA LEU A 544 8.45 -4.25 -11.39
C LEU A 544 9.53 -5.34 -11.43
N GLU A 545 10.70 -4.98 -12.00
CA GLU A 545 11.88 -5.83 -12.03
C GLU A 545 13.14 -4.97 -12.03
N PHE A 546 14.18 -5.47 -11.37
CA PHE A 546 15.46 -4.80 -11.21
C PHE A 546 16.59 -5.80 -11.33
N ARG A 547 17.75 -5.36 -11.79
CA ARG A 547 18.94 -6.18 -11.85
C ARG A 547 19.47 -6.52 -10.46
N ALA A 548 19.48 -5.51 -9.56
CA ALA A 548 19.90 -5.66 -8.18
C ALA A 548 18.84 -5.17 -7.20
N VAL A 549 18.52 -5.99 -6.20
CA VAL A 549 17.52 -5.68 -5.15
C VAL A 549 18.15 -5.84 -3.77
N PHE A 550 17.90 -4.86 -2.91
CA PHE A 550 18.21 -4.87 -1.49
C PHE A 550 16.92 -4.99 -0.69
N LEU A 551 16.86 -5.97 0.23
CA LEU A 551 15.74 -6.18 1.16
C LEU A 551 16.24 -5.98 2.59
N PRO A 552 16.07 -4.78 3.15
CA PRO A 552 16.58 -4.42 4.47
C PRO A 552 15.65 -4.83 5.60
N SER A 553 16.20 -4.79 6.83
CA SER A 553 15.51 -4.89 8.12
C SER A 553 14.66 -6.16 8.25
N LEU A 554 15.23 -7.31 7.86
CA LEU A 554 14.58 -8.62 7.98
C LEU A 554 14.61 -9.10 9.43
N VAL A 555 13.74 -8.50 10.24
CA VAL A 555 13.56 -8.78 11.68
C VAL A 555 12.08 -8.96 12.00
N GLU A 556 11.79 -9.75 13.05
CA GLU A 556 10.42 -9.93 13.55
C GLU A 556 9.79 -8.57 13.91
N GLY A 557 8.49 -8.43 13.62
CA GLY A 557 7.75 -7.18 13.77
C GLY A 557 7.91 -6.19 12.61
N VAL A 558 8.89 -6.41 11.70
CA VAL A 558 9.08 -5.63 10.47
C VAL A 558 8.80 -6.50 9.24
N VAL A 559 9.48 -7.63 9.12
CA VAL A 559 9.24 -8.65 8.08
C VAL A 559 9.31 -10.02 8.75
N PRO A 560 8.19 -10.67 9.06
CA PRO A 560 6.81 -10.21 8.89
C PRO A 560 6.45 -9.01 9.78
N HIS A 561 5.51 -8.20 9.31
CA HIS A 561 4.99 -7.08 10.10
C HIS A 561 4.04 -7.60 11.20
N GLU A 562 4.02 -6.95 12.37
CA GLU A 562 3.19 -7.40 13.50
C GLU A 562 1.70 -7.55 13.16
N LYS A 563 1.14 -6.60 12.39
CA LYS A 563 -0.24 -6.69 11.91
C LYS A 563 -0.53 -7.88 10.99
N GLY A 564 0.49 -8.39 10.33
CA GLY A 564 0.37 -9.52 9.41
C GLY A 564 0.60 -10.88 10.08
N LEU A 565 0.80 -10.94 11.41
CA LEU A 565 1.03 -12.22 12.09
C LEU A 565 -0.20 -13.13 12.11
N GLU A 566 -1.40 -12.55 12.07
CA GLU A 566 -2.65 -13.31 11.92
C GLU A 566 -2.81 -13.86 10.49
N GLU A 567 -2.19 -13.21 9.51
CA GLU A 567 -2.20 -13.56 8.08
C GLU A 567 -0.77 -13.80 7.57
N ILE A 568 0.00 -14.62 8.28
CA ILE A 568 1.41 -14.88 7.99
C ILE A 568 1.66 -15.34 6.55
N GLU A 569 0.71 -16.00 5.93
CA GLU A 569 0.79 -16.42 4.55
C GLU A 569 0.80 -15.24 3.58
N GLU A 570 0.07 -14.15 3.87
CA GLU A 570 0.09 -12.93 3.04
C GLU A 570 1.44 -12.20 3.19
N GLU A 571 1.97 -12.09 4.41
CA GLU A 571 3.30 -11.52 4.64
C GLU A 571 4.40 -12.32 3.92
N ARG A 572 4.26 -13.65 3.89
CA ARG A 572 5.19 -14.52 3.15
C ARG A 572 5.07 -14.34 1.64
N ARG A 573 3.85 -14.18 1.09
CA ARG A 573 3.63 -13.81 -0.31
C ARG A 573 4.26 -12.46 -0.64
N LEU A 574 4.11 -11.49 0.26
CA LEU A 574 4.69 -10.16 0.08
C LEU A 574 6.21 -10.21 0.02
N PHE A 575 6.84 -10.96 0.92
CA PHE A 575 8.29 -11.16 0.91
C PHE A 575 8.76 -11.92 -0.34
N TYR A 576 8.03 -12.97 -0.73
CA TYR A 576 8.26 -13.70 -1.98
C TYR A 576 8.19 -12.79 -3.22
N VAL A 577 7.17 -11.92 -3.28
CA VAL A 577 7.07 -10.91 -4.34
C VAL A 577 8.30 -10.03 -4.37
N ALA A 578 8.74 -9.52 -3.22
CA ALA A 578 9.91 -8.64 -3.13
C ALA A 578 11.20 -9.34 -3.59
N MET A 579 11.44 -10.58 -3.15
CA MET A 579 12.60 -11.38 -3.58
C MET A 579 12.61 -11.59 -5.09
N THR A 580 11.48 -11.95 -5.68
CA THR A 580 11.33 -12.24 -7.12
C THR A 580 11.35 -10.99 -8.02
N ARG A 581 11.57 -9.79 -7.45
CA ARG A 581 11.88 -8.57 -8.23
C ARG A 581 13.33 -8.54 -8.67
N ALA A 582 14.21 -9.30 -8.01
CA ALA A 582 15.64 -9.39 -8.37
C ALA A 582 15.84 -10.24 -9.62
N GLY A 583 16.56 -9.69 -10.59
CA GLY A 583 17.02 -10.42 -11.77
C GLY A 583 18.30 -11.19 -11.46
N GLU A 584 19.36 -10.47 -11.13
CA GLU A 584 20.72 -11.04 -11.00
C GLU A 584 21.21 -11.07 -9.55
N LYS A 585 21.03 -9.97 -8.80
CA LYS A 585 21.62 -9.79 -7.48
C LYS A 585 20.53 -9.53 -6.43
N LEU A 586 20.55 -10.33 -5.37
CA LEU A 586 19.69 -10.16 -4.20
C LEU A 586 20.57 -10.01 -2.95
N CYS A 587 20.37 -8.91 -2.23
CA CYS A 587 21.05 -8.61 -0.98
C CYS A 587 20.01 -8.49 0.14
N LEU A 588 20.19 -9.29 1.17
CA LEU A 588 19.31 -9.34 2.36
C LEU A 588 20.07 -8.73 3.53
N SER A 589 19.41 -8.02 4.42
CA SER A 589 20.01 -7.55 5.65
C SER A 589 19.04 -7.56 6.83
N ALA A 590 19.63 -7.63 8.01
CA ALA A 590 18.94 -7.53 9.29
C ALA A 590 19.69 -6.58 10.22
N ILE A 591 19.04 -6.14 11.28
CA ILE A 591 19.58 -5.20 12.27
C ILE A 591 19.49 -5.80 13.67
N LYS A 592 20.49 -5.53 14.54
CA LYS A 592 20.47 -5.99 15.94
C LYS A 592 19.55 -5.15 16.79
N LYS A 593 19.45 -3.85 16.50
CA LYS A 593 18.64 -2.90 17.26
C LYS A 593 17.80 -2.03 16.34
N ARG A 594 16.55 -1.80 16.76
CA ARG A 594 15.64 -0.84 16.16
C ARG A 594 15.07 0.07 17.24
N TYR A 595 15.25 1.39 17.10
CA TYR A 595 14.81 2.36 18.11
C TYR A 595 15.29 1.98 19.53
N GLU A 596 16.58 1.67 19.68
CA GLU A 596 17.25 1.21 20.93
C GLU A 596 16.74 -0.12 21.52
N LYS A 597 15.78 -0.77 20.89
CA LYS A 597 15.30 -2.10 21.31
C LYS A 597 16.02 -3.19 20.53
N GLU A 598 16.40 -4.26 21.21
CA GLU A 598 16.93 -5.46 20.55
C GLU A 598 15.87 -6.09 19.65
N THR A 599 16.30 -6.57 18.50
CA THR A 599 15.45 -7.24 17.53
C THR A 599 15.73 -8.74 17.50
N LYS A 600 14.82 -9.48 16.88
CA LYS A 600 15.01 -10.90 16.55
C LYS A 600 15.06 -11.06 15.04
N PRO A 601 15.88 -12.00 14.52
CA PRO A 601 15.90 -12.25 13.08
C PRO A 601 14.51 -12.66 12.58
N SER A 602 14.19 -12.26 11.36
CA SER A 602 12.96 -12.69 10.70
C SER A 602 12.90 -14.21 10.59
N ARG A 603 11.75 -14.82 10.91
CA ARG A 603 11.51 -16.25 10.68
C ARG A 603 11.69 -16.64 9.21
N PHE A 604 11.48 -15.73 8.28
CA PHE A 604 11.67 -15.98 6.85
C PHE A 604 13.13 -16.26 6.50
N LEU A 605 14.10 -15.77 7.28
CA LEU A 605 15.51 -16.14 7.10
C LEU A 605 15.74 -17.62 7.44
N ALA A 606 15.13 -18.10 8.52
CA ALA A 606 15.20 -19.52 8.91
C ALA A 606 14.50 -20.42 7.87
N GLU A 607 13.35 -19.99 7.33
CA GLU A 607 12.63 -20.71 6.25
C GLU A 607 13.48 -20.85 4.98
N MET A 608 14.36 -19.89 4.67
CA MET A 608 15.33 -19.99 3.59
C MET A 608 16.51 -20.94 3.89
N GLY A 609 16.62 -21.41 5.14
CA GLY A 609 17.75 -22.20 5.61
C GLY A 609 18.98 -21.34 5.95
N LEU A 610 18.78 -20.03 6.19
CA LEU A 610 19.82 -19.14 6.70
C LEU A 610 19.79 -19.17 8.24
N ASP A 611 20.85 -19.68 8.86
CA ASP A 611 20.99 -19.72 10.31
C ASP A 611 21.36 -18.32 10.83
N ALA A 612 20.36 -17.42 10.78
CA ALA A 612 20.57 -16.03 11.16
C ALA A 612 20.81 -15.85 12.65
N GLU A 613 20.35 -16.75 13.51
CA GLU A 613 20.57 -16.69 14.96
C GLU A 613 22.04 -16.67 15.32
N LYS A 614 22.91 -17.40 14.59
CA LYS A 614 24.36 -17.37 14.78
C LYS A 614 25.01 -16.01 14.54
N PHE A 615 24.34 -15.10 13.84
CA PHE A 615 24.84 -13.75 13.60
C PHE A 615 24.33 -12.75 14.64
N PHE A 616 23.27 -13.09 15.39
CA PHE A 616 22.70 -12.23 16.44
C PHE A 616 23.34 -12.47 17.84
N THR A 617 23.97 -13.64 18.05
CA THR A 617 24.80 -13.94 19.22
C THR A 617 26.20 -13.40 19.05
#